data_ceff26414aa66e5f37072fd596690a60
#
_entry.id   ceff26414aa66e5f37072fd596690a60
#
_cell.length_a   1.000
_cell.length_b   1.000
_cell.length_c   1.000
_cell.angle_alpha   90.00
_cell.angle_beta   90.00
_cell.angle_gamma   90.00
#
_symmetry.space_group_name_H-M   'P 1'
#
loop_
_entity.id
_entity.type
_entity.pdbx_description
1 polymer ?
#
loop_
_entity_poly.entity_id
_entity_poly.type
_entity_poly.pdbx_seq_one_letter_code
_entity_poly.pdbx_strand_id
1 'polypeptide(L)'
;MGNNFAEGLDRKLGFREGYRIALIGAGPDVVDYFSKEFKHIEFSTTLRGGFDIVVFFATRNSELEKRITTLTRSLRSKGALWIAWPKKTSRIVTDLNFDIVQETGLAQSLVDTKACSISEIWSSLRFTERRTVDTSTLASA
;
A
#
# COMPACT_ATOMS: atom_id res chain seq x y z
N MET A 1 -10.63 -16.04 -15.30
CA MET A 1 -10.90 -15.36 -14.72
C MET A 1 -10.30 -14.20 -14.33
N GLY A 2 -10.59 -13.19 -14.53
CA GLY A 2 -9.97 -11.98 -14.33
C GLY A 2 -10.05 -11.47 -12.96
N ASN A 3 -9.23 -10.50 -12.70
CA ASN A 3 -9.21 -9.78 -11.49
C ASN A 3 -10.13 -8.59 -11.70
N ASN A 4 -11.33 -8.66 -11.20
CA ASN A 4 -12.28 -7.55 -11.35
C ASN A 4 -11.97 -6.46 -10.33
N PHE A 5 -11.52 -5.31 -10.84
CA PHE A 5 -11.12 -4.19 -10.00
C PHE A 5 -12.33 -3.37 -9.55
N ALA A 6 -12.25 -2.86 -8.33
CA ALA A 6 -13.32 -2.03 -7.78
C ALA A 6 -13.41 -0.71 -8.54
N GLU A 7 -14.60 -0.11 -8.59
CA GLU A 7 -14.79 1.17 -9.23
C GLU A 7 -14.27 2.29 -8.34
N GLY A 8 -13.78 3.34 -8.95
CA GLY A 8 -13.31 4.50 -8.21
C GLY A 8 -12.07 4.27 -7.39
N LEU A 9 -11.20 3.37 -7.82
CA LEU A 9 -9.99 3.04 -7.08
C LEU A 9 -9.08 4.23 -6.87
N ASP A 10 -9.00 5.12 -7.83
CA ASP A 10 -8.16 6.31 -7.69
C ASP A 10 -8.57 7.11 -6.44
N ARG A 11 -9.88 7.31 -6.24
CA ARG A 11 -10.35 8.02 -5.07
C ARG A 11 -10.19 7.17 -3.80
N LYS A 12 -10.50 5.90 -3.88
CA LYS A 12 -10.42 5.01 -2.72
C LYS A 12 -8.99 4.85 -2.21
N LEU A 13 -8.03 4.79 -3.12
CA LEU A 13 -6.62 4.64 -2.76
C LEU A 13 -5.92 5.98 -2.55
N GLY A 14 -6.61 7.08 -2.83
CA GLY A 14 -6.06 8.41 -2.62
C GLY A 14 -5.13 8.88 -3.74
N PHE A 15 -5.28 8.32 -4.93
CA PHE A 15 -4.45 8.69 -6.07
C PHE A 15 -4.87 10.07 -6.57
N ARG A 16 -3.91 10.90 -6.86
CA ARG A 16 -4.15 12.23 -7.42
C ARG A 16 -3.26 12.46 -8.62
N GLU A 17 -3.74 13.32 -9.51
CA GLU A 17 -2.96 13.70 -10.68
C GLU A 17 -1.61 14.26 -10.24
N GLY A 18 -0.56 13.87 -10.92
CA GLY A 18 0.78 14.31 -10.56
C GLY A 18 1.48 13.49 -9.50
N TYR A 19 0.75 12.55 -8.87
CA TYR A 19 1.36 11.68 -7.89
C TYR A 19 2.31 10.69 -8.54
N ARG A 20 3.32 10.32 -7.79
CA ARG A 20 4.23 9.25 -8.15
C ARG A 20 3.91 8.07 -7.25
N ILE A 21 3.54 6.96 -7.85
CA ILE A 21 3.02 5.80 -7.13
C ILE A 21 3.80 4.55 -7.51
N ALA A 22 4.21 3.76 -6.51
CA ALA A 22 4.90 2.49 -6.77
C ALA A 22 3.92 1.34 -6.58
N LEU A 23 3.93 0.41 -7.52
CA LEU A 23 3.17 -0.83 -7.42
C LEU A 23 4.19 -1.96 -7.29
N ILE A 24 4.41 -2.43 -6.06
CA ILE A 24 5.47 -3.38 -5.76
C ILE A 24 4.89 -4.76 -5.52
N GLY A 25 5.46 -5.76 -6.17
CA GLY A 25 4.97 -7.12 -6.06
C GLY A 25 3.69 -7.38 -6.84
N ALA A 26 3.28 -6.42 -7.67
CA ALA A 26 2.06 -6.57 -8.46
C ALA A 26 2.35 -7.40 -9.69
N GLY A 27 1.39 -8.23 -10.08
CA GLY A 27 1.50 -8.96 -11.33
C GLY A 27 1.26 -8.05 -12.53
N PRO A 28 1.58 -8.52 -13.74
CA PRO A 28 1.41 -7.71 -14.94
C PRO A 28 -0.02 -7.23 -15.17
N ASP A 29 -1.00 -8.03 -14.77
CA ASP A 29 -2.41 -7.66 -14.93
C ASP A 29 -2.78 -6.44 -14.10
N VAL A 30 -2.26 -6.34 -12.88
CA VAL A 30 -2.51 -5.21 -11.99
C VAL A 30 -1.82 -3.96 -12.54
N VAL A 31 -0.54 -4.09 -12.90
CA VAL A 31 0.23 -2.96 -13.43
C VAL A 31 -0.43 -2.43 -14.70
N ASP A 32 -0.84 -3.33 -15.57
CA ASP A 32 -1.46 -2.97 -16.84
C ASP A 32 -2.78 -2.23 -16.62
N TYR A 33 -3.62 -2.76 -15.73
CA TYR A 33 -4.90 -2.13 -15.42
C TYR A 33 -4.70 -0.71 -14.89
N PHE A 34 -3.82 -0.54 -13.90
CA PHE A 34 -3.60 0.77 -13.28
C PHE A 34 -3.02 1.76 -14.28
N SER A 35 -2.07 1.32 -15.09
CA SER A 35 -1.43 2.20 -16.08
C SER A 35 -2.39 2.66 -17.15
N LYS A 36 -3.31 1.81 -17.56
CA LYS A 36 -4.30 2.16 -18.58
C LYS A 36 -5.44 2.96 -18.01
N GLU A 37 -5.86 2.64 -16.80
CA GLU A 37 -7.01 3.31 -16.20
C GLU A 37 -6.67 4.70 -15.67
N PHE A 38 -5.49 4.89 -15.14
CA PHE A 38 -5.10 6.15 -14.49
C PHE A 38 -3.94 6.80 -15.21
N LYS A 39 -4.23 7.31 -16.42
CA LYS A 39 -3.19 7.78 -17.35
C LYS A 39 -2.41 9.02 -16.90
N HIS A 40 -2.95 9.77 -15.96
CA HIS A 40 -2.26 10.98 -15.49
C HIS A 40 -1.41 10.74 -14.26
N ILE A 41 -1.22 9.48 -13.88
CA ILE A 41 -0.44 9.11 -12.72
C ILE A 41 0.79 8.34 -13.18
N GLU A 42 1.93 8.68 -12.58
CA GLU A 42 3.17 7.99 -12.92
C GLU A 42 3.31 6.77 -12.01
N PHE A 43 3.27 5.58 -12.59
CA PHE A 43 3.45 4.34 -11.85
C PHE A 43 4.85 3.78 -12.05
N SER A 44 5.45 3.31 -10.96
CA SER A 44 6.75 2.64 -10.99
C SER A 44 6.60 1.25 -10.40
N THR A 45 7.38 0.30 -10.88
CA THR A 45 7.40 -1.06 -10.33
C THR A 45 8.67 -1.30 -9.51
N THR A 46 9.48 -0.27 -9.34
CA THR A 46 10.68 -0.33 -8.51
C THR A 46 10.69 0.84 -7.54
N LEU A 47 11.41 0.68 -6.43
CA LEU A 47 11.46 1.71 -5.39
C LEU A 47 12.62 2.68 -5.62
N ARG A 48 12.56 3.44 -6.69
CA ARG A 48 13.56 4.47 -6.96
C ARG A 48 12.96 5.85 -6.75
N GLY A 49 13.58 6.61 -5.88
CA GLY A 49 13.11 7.96 -5.56
C GLY A 49 12.03 7.93 -4.50
N GLY A 50 11.37 9.03 -4.31
CA GLY A 50 10.31 9.15 -3.33
C GLY A 50 8.95 8.97 -3.98
N PHE A 51 8.00 8.46 -3.21
CA PHE A 51 6.65 8.19 -3.71
C PHE A 51 5.60 8.82 -2.81
N ASP A 52 4.53 9.26 -3.42
CA ASP A 52 3.37 9.75 -2.67
C ASP A 52 2.59 8.58 -2.10
N ILE A 53 2.55 7.47 -2.84
CA ILE A 53 1.87 6.25 -2.41
C ILE A 53 2.70 5.05 -2.89
N VAL A 54 2.81 4.05 -2.02
CA VAL A 54 3.36 2.75 -2.37
C VAL A 54 2.27 1.72 -2.12
N VAL A 55 1.98 0.88 -3.09
CA VAL A 55 1.06 -0.25 -2.92
C VAL A 55 1.88 -1.52 -3.03
N PHE A 56 1.95 -2.26 -1.94
CA PHE A 56 2.73 -3.49 -1.87
C PHE A 56 1.79 -4.70 -1.85
N PHE A 57 1.94 -5.57 -2.82
CA PHE A 57 1.13 -6.78 -2.96
C PHE A 57 1.93 -7.96 -2.39
N ALA A 58 1.46 -8.54 -1.30
CA ALA A 58 2.18 -9.61 -0.63
C ALA A 58 1.28 -10.81 -0.39
N THR A 59 1.88 -11.99 -0.32
CA THR A 59 1.17 -13.22 0.02
C THR A 59 1.70 -13.84 1.30
N ARG A 60 2.86 -13.41 1.78
CA ARG A 60 3.49 -13.96 2.98
C ARG A 60 3.90 -12.88 3.95
N ASN A 61 3.64 -13.10 5.22
CA ASN A 61 4.03 -12.14 6.25
C ASN A 61 5.55 -12.01 6.37
N SER A 62 6.28 -13.09 6.13
CA SER A 62 7.75 -13.01 6.15
C SER A 62 8.27 -12.03 5.11
N GLU A 63 7.63 -11.99 3.95
CA GLU A 63 7.98 -11.06 2.89
C GLU A 63 7.66 -9.63 3.29
N LEU A 64 6.49 -9.43 3.90
CA LEU A 64 6.08 -8.13 4.38
C LEU A 64 7.05 -7.62 5.46
N GLU A 65 7.36 -8.45 6.44
CA GLU A 65 8.28 -8.07 7.52
C GLU A 65 9.66 -7.70 6.98
N LYS A 66 10.10 -8.41 5.97
CA LYS A 66 11.41 -8.17 5.37
C LYS A 66 11.47 -6.83 4.63
N ARG A 67 10.38 -6.41 4.05
CA ARG A 67 10.39 -5.25 3.17
C ARG A 67 9.77 -3.98 3.74
N ILE A 68 9.02 -4.07 4.83
CA ILE A 68 8.21 -2.95 5.29
C ILE A 68 9.01 -1.69 5.59
N THR A 69 10.20 -1.82 6.13
CA THR A 69 11.05 -0.66 6.42
C THR A 69 11.49 0.04 5.12
N THR A 70 11.92 -0.72 4.13
CA THR A 70 12.34 -0.16 2.85
C THR A 70 11.16 0.51 2.14
N LEU A 71 9.98 -0.12 2.19
CA LEU A 71 8.78 0.46 1.60
C LEU A 71 8.43 1.79 2.27
N THR A 72 8.47 1.83 3.59
CA THR A 72 8.15 3.05 4.35
C THR A 72 9.15 4.15 4.04
N ARG A 73 10.44 3.81 3.96
CA ARG A 73 11.47 4.80 3.67
C ARG A 73 11.37 5.42 2.28
N SER A 74 10.69 4.74 1.37
CA SER A 74 10.52 5.26 0.02
C SER A 74 9.39 6.27 -0.08
N LEU A 75 8.64 6.49 0.99
CA LEU A 75 7.54 7.45 0.99
C LEU A 75 8.06 8.87 1.16
N ARG A 76 7.45 9.78 0.42
CA ARG A 76 7.63 11.21 0.65
C ARG A 76 6.91 11.58 1.94
N SER A 77 7.23 12.76 2.46
CA SER A 77 6.52 13.29 3.62
C SER A 77 5.01 13.26 3.37
N LYS A 78 4.26 12.76 4.32
CA LYS A 78 2.80 12.59 4.23
C LYS A 78 2.36 11.54 3.23
N GLY A 79 3.28 10.72 2.74
CA GLY A 79 2.93 9.64 1.85
C GLY A 79 2.24 8.49 2.57
N ALA A 80 1.66 7.58 1.80
CA ALA A 80 0.92 6.45 2.36
C ALA A 80 1.39 5.14 1.78
N LEU A 81 1.38 4.11 2.63
CA LEU A 81 1.70 2.74 2.24
C LEU A 81 0.42 1.92 2.31
N TRP A 82 0.04 1.35 1.17
CA TRP A 82 -1.04 0.38 1.13
C TRP A 82 -0.42 -1.00 1.08
N ILE A 83 -0.85 -1.88 1.97
CA ILE A 83 -0.43 -3.27 1.94
C ILE A 83 -1.62 -4.09 1.49
N ALA A 84 -1.46 -4.82 0.40
CA ALA A 84 -2.52 -5.63 -0.19
C ALA A 84 -2.20 -7.10 0.01
N TRP A 85 -3.23 -7.88 0.33
CA TRP A 85 -3.10 -9.32 0.52
C TRP A 85 -4.29 -10.03 -0.14
N PRO A 86 -4.14 -11.33 -0.46
CA PRO A 86 -5.22 -12.06 -1.14
C PRO A 86 -6.42 -12.29 -0.21
N LYS A 87 -7.61 -12.09 -0.75
CA LYS A 87 -8.84 -12.44 -0.05
C LYS A 87 -8.95 -13.95 0.05
N LYS A 88 -9.64 -14.42 1.08
CA LYS A 88 -9.89 -15.86 1.24
C LYS A 88 -10.58 -16.45 0.02
N THR A 89 -11.49 -15.70 -0.56
CA THR A 89 -12.26 -16.15 -1.72
C THR A 89 -11.41 -16.29 -2.98
N SER A 90 -10.22 -15.72 -3.00
CA SER A 90 -9.34 -15.82 -4.15
C SER A 90 -8.68 -17.19 -4.27
N ARG A 91 -8.66 -17.95 -3.17
CA ARG A 91 -8.00 -19.25 -3.06
C ARG A 91 -6.48 -19.20 -3.24
N ILE A 92 -5.89 -18.03 -3.27
CA ILE A 92 -4.43 -17.88 -3.26
C ILE A 92 -3.94 -18.22 -1.86
N VAL A 93 -2.92 -19.07 -1.77
CA VAL A 93 -2.36 -19.46 -0.49
C VAL A 93 -1.64 -18.28 0.13
N THR A 94 -2.02 -17.94 1.35
CA THR A 94 -1.44 -16.80 2.06
C THR A 94 -1.59 -17.00 3.56
N ASP A 95 -0.62 -16.51 4.32
CA ASP A 95 -0.75 -16.43 5.78
C ASP A 95 -1.17 -15.03 6.23
N LEU A 96 -1.49 -14.15 5.28
CA LEU A 96 -1.90 -12.80 5.60
C LEU A 96 -3.41 -12.68 5.75
N ASN A 97 -3.81 -11.81 6.68
CA ASN A 97 -5.18 -11.40 6.85
C ASN A 97 -5.13 -10.00 7.46
N PHE A 98 -6.29 -9.40 7.71
CA PHE A 98 -6.37 -8.05 8.26
C PHE A 98 -5.56 -7.92 9.56
N ASP A 99 -5.77 -8.84 10.49
CA ASP A 99 -5.14 -8.73 11.80
C ASP A 99 -3.62 -8.81 11.72
N ILE A 100 -3.10 -9.73 10.93
CA ILE A 100 -1.65 -9.90 10.78
C ILE A 100 -1.03 -8.68 10.10
N VAL A 101 -1.66 -8.19 9.05
CA VAL A 101 -1.17 -6.99 8.35
C VAL A 101 -1.19 -5.79 9.29
N GLN A 102 -2.27 -5.61 10.04
CA GLN A 102 -2.38 -4.51 10.98
C GLN A 102 -1.29 -4.59 12.05
N GLU A 103 -1.10 -5.75 12.65
CA GLU A 103 -0.08 -5.94 13.68
C GLU A 103 1.33 -5.65 13.14
N THR A 104 1.62 -6.12 11.95
CA THR A 104 2.93 -5.93 11.35
C THR A 104 3.20 -4.44 11.10
N GLY A 105 2.21 -3.72 10.60
CA GLY A 105 2.35 -2.28 10.37
C GLY A 105 2.52 -1.50 11.67
N LEU A 106 1.69 -1.80 12.66
CA LEU A 106 1.76 -1.11 13.94
C LEU A 106 3.11 -1.35 14.63
N ALA A 107 3.68 -2.53 14.48
CA ALA A 107 4.99 -2.84 15.06
C ALA A 107 6.11 -2.01 14.44
N GLN A 108 5.88 -1.43 13.25
CA GLN A 108 6.87 -0.63 12.55
C GLN A 108 6.62 0.88 12.67
N SER A 109 5.92 1.29 13.72
CA SER A 109 5.60 2.69 13.98
C SER A 109 4.72 3.32 12.89
N LEU A 110 3.91 2.50 12.25
CA LEU A 110 2.91 2.98 11.31
C LEU A 110 1.55 2.96 12.00
N VAL A 111 0.62 3.75 11.48
CA VAL A 111 -0.77 3.70 11.93
C VAL A 111 -1.66 3.39 10.74
N ASP A 112 -2.61 2.49 10.93
CA ASP A 112 -3.58 2.17 9.91
C ASP A 112 -4.68 3.20 9.87
N THR A 113 -5.12 3.56 8.69
CA THR A 113 -6.10 4.64 8.51
C THR A 113 -7.39 4.19 7.87
N LYS A 114 -7.34 3.31 6.88
CA LYS A 114 -8.55 2.78 6.28
C LYS A 114 -8.28 1.53 5.47
N ALA A 115 -9.31 0.73 5.25
CA ALA A 115 -9.22 -0.48 4.44
C ALA A 115 -9.89 -0.22 3.09
N CYS A 116 -9.46 -0.96 2.08
CA CYS A 116 -10.04 -0.85 0.75
C CYS A 116 -9.95 -2.19 0.03
N SER A 117 -11.05 -2.60 -0.60
CA SER A 117 -11.02 -3.75 -1.49
C SER A 117 -10.53 -3.26 -2.85
N ILE A 118 -9.42 -3.79 -3.32
CA ILE A 118 -8.85 -3.38 -4.62
C ILE A 118 -9.54 -4.13 -5.75
N SER A 119 -9.77 -5.42 -5.56
CA SER A 119 -10.35 -6.27 -6.60
C SER A 119 -10.98 -7.49 -5.97
N GLU A 120 -11.47 -8.40 -6.79
CA GLU A 120 -11.96 -9.68 -6.29
C GLU A 120 -10.86 -10.48 -5.60
N ILE A 121 -9.60 -10.25 -5.95
CA ILE A 121 -8.48 -10.98 -5.37
C ILE A 121 -7.88 -10.27 -4.18
N TRP A 122 -7.76 -8.95 -4.22
CA TRP A 122 -6.93 -8.21 -3.27
C TRP A 122 -7.73 -7.34 -2.31
N SER A 123 -7.47 -7.52 -1.01
CA SER A 123 -7.87 -6.58 0.04
C SER A 123 -6.67 -5.71 0.34
N SER A 124 -6.86 -4.58 1.00
CA SER A 124 -5.73 -3.73 1.38
C SER A 124 -6.02 -2.89 2.60
N LEU A 125 -4.94 -2.45 3.25
CA LEU A 125 -4.98 -1.60 4.43
C LEU A 125 -3.97 -0.48 4.25
N ARG A 126 -4.39 0.75 4.52
CA ARG A 126 -3.57 1.94 4.34
C ARG A 126 -2.88 2.30 5.64
N PHE A 127 -1.59 2.61 5.54
CA PHE A 127 -0.78 3.03 6.67
C PHE A 127 -0.13 4.38 6.38
N THR A 128 0.04 5.17 7.43
CA THR A 128 0.88 6.35 7.38
C THR A 128 1.85 6.27 8.53
N GLU A 129 2.93 7.06 8.47
CA GLU A 129 3.89 7.05 9.55
C GLU A 129 3.25 7.68 10.79
N ARG A 130 3.56 7.11 11.95
CA ARG A 130 3.09 7.68 13.20
C ARG A 130 3.74 9.03 13.37
N ARG A 131 2.95 10.04 13.68
CA ARG A 131 3.48 11.38 13.87
C ARG A 131 4.28 11.44 15.18
N THR A 132 5.50 11.98 15.07
CA THR A 132 6.31 12.17 16.25
C THR A 132 6.40 13.66 16.60
N VAL A 133 5.66 14.48 15.88
CA VAL A 133 5.72 15.92 16.07
C VAL A 133 5.37 16.32 17.49
N ASP A 134 4.52 15.54 18.14
CA ASP A 134 4.10 15.87 19.49
C ASP A 134 5.28 15.83 20.46
N THR A 135 6.16 14.87 20.32
CA THR A 135 7.34 14.78 21.14
C THR A 135 8.24 15.99 20.96
N SER A 136 8.47 16.38 19.73
CA SER A 136 9.29 17.55 19.43
C SER A 136 8.62 18.82 19.96
N THR A 137 7.33 18.94 19.78
CA THR A 137 6.58 20.09 20.23
C THR A 137 6.63 20.19 21.76
N LEU A 138 6.43 19.07 22.42
CA LEU A 138 6.46 19.04 23.86
C LEU A 138 7.87 19.35 24.39
N ALA A 139 8.88 18.89 23.72
CA ALA A 139 10.25 19.17 24.12
C ALA A 139 10.59 20.65 23.97
N SER A 140 9.99 21.31 23.01
CA SER A 140 10.24 22.72 22.82
C SER A 140 9.33 23.60 23.64
N ALA A 141 8.32 23.05 24.17
CA ALA A 141 7.43 23.80 25.06
C ALA A 141 8.01 23.83 26.45
#